data_05ffb7b8d305a351af8a651b3b2b90f6
#
_entry.id   05ffb7b8d305a351af8a651b3b2b90f6
#
_cell.length_a   1.000
_cell.length_b   1.000
_cell.length_c   1.000
_cell.angle_alpha   90.00
_cell.angle_beta   90.00
_cell.angle_gamma   90.00
#
_symmetry.space_group_name_H-M   'P 1'
#
loop_
_entity.id
_entity.type
_entity.pdbx_description
1 polymer ?
#
loop_
_entity_poly.entity_id
_entity_poly.type
_entity_poly.pdbx_seq_one_letter_code
_entity_poly.pdbx_strand_id
1 'polypeptide(L)'
;MSINTTLNYSPNFEVKKRKHKQIKFIIFHYTGMKRESEAIKRLTNIQSKVSCHYLIKNNGEIVVMVPDQYEAWHAGKSSWKNYKSLNKYSIGIEINNPGHEHSYKKFSKI
;
A
#
# COMPACT_ATOMS: atom_id res chain seq x y z
N MET A 1 -6.29 -14.94 -18.00
CA MET A 1 -5.23 -13.94 -17.75
C MET A 1 -4.63 -14.20 -16.37
N SER A 2 -3.34 -14.42 -16.30
CA SER A 2 -2.66 -14.60 -15.03
C SER A 2 -2.25 -13.26 -14.44
N ILE A 3 -2.29 -13.16 -13.11
CA ILE A 3 -1.81 -12.00 -12.36
C ILE A 3 -0.40 -12.31 -11.90
N ASN A 4 0.56 -11.48 -12.29
CA ASN A 4 1.94 -11.62 -11.83
C ASN A 4 2.09 -11.00 -10.44
N THR A 5 2.63 -11.77 -9.53
CA THR A 5 2.86 -11.34 -8.15
C THR A 5 4.34 -11.52 -7.81
N THR A 6 4.94 -10.48 -7.26
CA THR A 6 6.32 -10.51 -6.78
C THR A 6 6.38 -10.08 -5.31
N LEU A 7 7.46 -10.42 -4.64
CA LEU A 7 7.68 -10.06 -3.24
C LEU A 7 8.77 -9.00 -3.16
N ASN A 8 8.49 -7.91 -2.44
CA ASN A 8 9.50 -6.89 -2.15
C ASN A 8 9.13 -6.27 -0.80
N TYR A 9 9.51 -6.94 0.27
CA TYR A 9 9.05 -6.58 1.61
C TYR A 9 9.60 -5.25 2.10
N SER A 10 8.69 -4.45 2.68
CA SER A 10 9.02 -3.22 3.38
C SER A 10 9.39 -3.52 4.84
N PRO A 11 10.34 -2.79 5.44
CA PRO A 11 10.60 -2.89 6.86
C PRO A 11 9.59 -2.13 7.72
N ASN A 12 8.69 -1.35 7.10
CA ASN A 12 7.80 -0.42 7.79
C ASN A 12 6.47 -1.09 8.13
N PHE A 13 6.45 -1.86 9.21
CA PHE A 13 5.24 -2.53 9.68
C PHE A 13 5.32 -2.77 11.19
N GLU A 14 4.16 -2.97 11.81
CA GLU A 14 4.11 -3.36 13.21
C GLU A 14 4.46 -4.83 13.34
N VAL A 15 5.41 -5.15 14.24
CA VAL A 15 5.93 -6.51 14.38
C VAL A 15 4.96 -7.48 15.03
N LYS A 16 3.99 -6.96 15.78
CA LYS A 16 2.96 -7.80 16.40
C LYS A 16 1.92 -8.18 15.35
N LYS A 17 1.72 -9.48 15.16
CA LYS A 17 0.69 -9.96 14.24
C LYS A 17 -0.70 -9.58 14.73
N ARG A 18 -1.55 -9.15 13.81
CA ARG A 18 -2.96 -8.90 14.09
C ARG A 18 -3.79 -10.12 13.71
N LYS A 19 -4.95 -10.24 14.32
CA LYS A 19 -5.89 -11.31 13.99
C LYS A 19 -6.57 -11.00 12.68
N HIS A 20 -6.77 -12.02 11.84
CA HIS A 20 -7.40 -11.86 10.53
C HIS A 20 -8.78 -11.18 10.63
N LYS A 21 -9.55 -11.49 11.65
CA LYS A 21 -10.85 -10.88 11.87
C LYS A 21 -10.84 -9.39 12.22
N GLN A 22 -9.66 -8.82 12.54
CA GLN A 22 -9.53 -7.38 12.75
C GLN A 22 -9.57 -6.61 11.44
N ILE A 23 -9.31 -7.26 10.33
CA ILE A 23 -9.28 -6.60 9.02
C ILE A 23 -10.72 -6.35 8.57
N LYS A 24 -11.10 -5.09 8.50
CA LYS A 24 -12.47 -4.65 8.18
C LYS A 24 -12.57 -3.89 6.87
N PHE A 25 -11.44 -3.32 6.39
CA PHE A 25 -11.44 -2.40 5.26
C PHE A 25 -10.34 -2.72 4.28
N ILE A 26 -10.58 -2.38 3.02
CA ILE A 26 -9.55 -2.25 2.00
C ILE A 26 -9.50 -0.78 1.64
N ILE A 27 -8.32 -0.17 1.75
CA ILE A 27 -8.13 1.24 1.45
C ILE A 27 -7.20 1.37 0.25
N PHE A 28 -7.68 2.05 -0.78
CA PHE A 28 -6.91 2.30 -1.98
C PHE A 28 -6.28 3.69 -1.92
N HIS A 29 -5.02 3.76 -2.30
CA HIS A 29 -4.27 5.00 -2.46
C HIS A 29 -3.66 5.02 -3.84
N TYR A 30 -3.29 6.19 -4.34
CA TYR A 30 -2.36 6.28 -5.46
C TYR A 30 -1.02 6.81 -4.94
N THR A 31 0.07 6.42 -5.60
CA THR A 31 1.41 6.75 -5.09
C THR A 31 1.70 8.24 -5.10
N GLY A 32 1.14 8.98 -6.05
CA GLY A 32 1.37 10.42 -6.17
C GLY A 32 2.79 10.78 -6.56
N MET A 33 3.58 9.80 -7.01
CA MET A 33 4.98 10.00 -7.38
C MET A 33 5.15 9.86 -8.88
N LYS A 34 6.03 10.67 -9.44
CA LYS A 34 6.25 10.74 -10.87
C LYS A 34 6.78 9.43 -11.45
N ARG A 35 7.65 8.74 -10.70
CA ARG A 35 8.28 7.50 -11.13
C ARG A 35 7.90 6.36 -10.21
N GLU A 36 7.60 5.22 -10.80
CA GLU A 36 7.28 4.00 -10.07
C GLU A 36 8.43 3.54 -9.19
N SER A 37 9.67 3.64 -9.68
CA SER A 37 10.87 3.29 -8.91
C SER A 37 11.00 4.14 -7.64
N GLU A 38 10.63 5.39 -7.69
CA GLU A 38 10.65 6.28 -6.52
C GLU A 38 9.59 5.86 -5.49
N ALA A 39 8.42 5.45 -5.97
CA ALA A 39 7.36 4.96 -5.09
C ALA A 39 7.80 3.70 -4.36
N ILE A 40 8.39 2.75 -5.07
CA ILE A 40 8.91 1.51 -4.48
C ILE A 40 9.99 1.83 -3.44
N LYS A 41 10.90 2.71 -3.80
CA LYS A 41 11.98 3.14 -2.89
C LYS A 41 11.43 3.74 -1.60
N ARG A 42 10.44 4.63 -1.71
CA ARG A 42 9.80 5.24 -0.54
C ARG A 42 9.10 4.21 0.34
N LEU A 43 8.35 3.29 -0.26
CA LEU A 43 7.59 2.28 0.48
C LEU A 43 8.48 1.23 1.15
N THR A 44 9.74 1.11 0.75
CA THR A 44 10.70 0.15 1.31
C THR A 44 11.82 0.79 2.13
N ASN A 45 11.85 2.12 2.23
CA ASN A 45 12.87 2.84 3.00
C ASN A 45 12.42 3.00 4.44
N ILE A 46 13.21 2.50 5.37
CA ILE A 46 12.89 2.56 6.80
C ILE A 46 12.71 4.00 7.29
N GLN A 47 13.42 4.95 6.69
CA GLN A 47 13.32 6.35 7.11
C GLN A 47 12.03 7.03 6.67
N SER A 48 11.37 6.51 5.64
CA SER A 48 10.12 7.10 5.15
C SER A 48 8.94 6.84 6.08
N LYS A 49 8.99 5.75 6.86
CA LYS A 49 7.94 5.33 7.81
C LYS A 49 6.57 5.18 7.15
N VAL A 50 6.55 4.79 5.89
CA VAL A 50 5.33 4.48 5.15
C VAL A 50 5.49 3.14 4.46
N SER A 51 4.38 2.44 4.28
CA SER A 51 4.33 1.16 3.58
C SER A 51 2.90 0.87 3.11
N CYS A 52 2.74 -0.23 2.41
CA CYS A 52 1.43 -0.75 2.05
C CYS A 52 1.54 -2.27 1.98
N HIS A 53 0.40 -2.94 1.94
CA HIS A 53 0.40 -4.39 1.78
C HIS A 53 0.69 -4.78 0.34
N TYR A 54 0.08 -4.07 -0.61
CA TYR A 54 0.20 -4.37 -2.04
C TYR A 54 0.43 -3.09 -2.83
N LEU A 55 1.34 -3.16 -3.78
CA LEU A 55 1.54 -2.10 -4.78
C LEU A 55 1.17 -2.66 -6.15
N ILE A 56 0.28 -1.98 -6.85
CA ILE A 56 -0.08 -2.32 -8.22
C ILE A 56 0.73 -1.44 -9.15
N LYS A 57 1.60 -2.06 -9.94
CA LYS A 57 2.50 -1.38 -10.87
C LYS A 57 1.78 -0.97 -12.15
N ASN A 58 2.42 -0.12 -12.94
CA ASN A 58 1.87 0.35 -14.21
C ASN A 58 1.53 -0.79 -15.18
N ASN A 59 2.28 -1.89 -15.13
CA ASN A 59 2.05 -3.05 -15.98
C ASN A 59 1.03 -4.05 -15.39
N GLY A 60 0.41 -3.73 -14.26
CA GLY A 60 -0.56 -4.60 -13.60
C GLY A 60 0.06 -5.62 -12.65
N GLU A 61 1.39 -5.69 -12.56
CA GLU A 61 2.07 -6.56 -11.61
C GLU A 61 1.75 -6.15 -10.17
N ILE A 62 1.48 -7.11 -9.31
CA ILE A 62 1.22 -6.86 -7.89
C ILE A 62 2.48 -7.18 -7.09
N VAL A 63 2.96 -6.19 -6.36
CA VAL A 63 4.10 -6.36 -5.46
C VAL A 63 3.57 -6.50 -4.04
N VAL A 64 3.89 -7.62 -3.39
CA VAL A 64 3.56 -7.84 -1.98
C VAL A 64 4.66 -7.21 -1.14
N MET A 65 4.30 -6.21 -0.34
CA MET A 65 5.26 -5.43 0.44
C MET A 65 5.14 -5.66 1.93
N VAL A 66 3.95 -5.95 2.44
CA VAL A 66 3.72 -6.36 3.83
C VAL A 66 2.67 -7.47 3.82
N PRO A 67 2.93 -8.60 4.50
CA PRO A 67 1.90 -9.64 4.61
C PRO A 67 0.65 -9.16 5.35
N ASP A 68 -0.51 -9.69 5.01
CA ASP A 68 -1.80 -9.25 5.54
C ASP A 68 -1.91 -9.32 7.06
N GLN A 69 -1.23 -10.27 7.68
CA GLN A 69 -1.30 -10.43 9.14
C GLN A 69 -0.51 -9.37 9.89
N TYR A 70 0.17 -8.48 9.21
CA TYR A 70 0.87 -7.36 9.83
C TYR A 70 0.21 -6.05 9.46
N GLU A 71 0.28 -5.08 10.36
CA GLU A 71 -0.20 -3.73 10.12
C GLU A 71 0.83 -2.98 9.28
N ALA A 72 0.43 -2.53 8.09
CA ALA A 72 1.26 -1.64 7.27
C ALA A 72 0.95 -0.18 7.62
N TRP A 73 1.86 0.72 7.28
CA TRP A 73 1.75 2.14 7.60
C TRP A 73 1.36 2.93 6.36
N HIS A 74 0.06 2.92 6.02
CA HIS A 74 -0.43 3.54 4.78
C HIS A 74 -1.46 4.64 4.97
N ALA A 75 -2.20 4.66 6.09
CA ALA A 75 -3.31 5.58 6.29
C ALA A 75 -2.98 6.77 7.21
N GLY A 76 -1.85 6.72 7.90
CA GLY A 76 -1.49 7.74 8.86
C GLY A 76 -2.52 7.88 9.97
N LYS A 77 -2.64 9.09 10.50
CA LYS A 77 -3.67 9.42 11.49
C LYS A 77 -5.01 9.48 10.78
N SER A 78 -5.92 8.57 11.13
CA SER A 78 -7.13 8.35 10.33
C SER A 78 -8.27 7.84 11.20
N SER A 79 -9.50 7.98 10.68
CA SER A 79 -10.68 7.43 11.34
C SER A 79 -11.79 7.18 10.32
N TRP A 80 -12.63 6.21 10.63
CA TRP A 80 -13.85 5.92 9.87
C TRP A 80 -14.88 5.34 10.84
N LYS A 81 -16.04 6.00 10.97
CA LYS A 81 -17.06 5.63 11.96
C LYS A 81 -16.43 5.54 13.35
N ASN A 82 -16.52 4.40 14.01
CA ASN A 82 -15.94 4.19 15.34
C ASN A 82 -14.50 3.70 15.31
N TYR A 83 -13.94 3.48 14.13
CA TYR A 83 -12.57 2.99 13.97
C TYR A 83 -11.59 4.15 13.88
N LYS A 84 -10.58 4.13 14.74
CA LYS A 84 -9.45 5.07 14.70
C LYS A 84 -8.19 4.31 14.33
N SER A 85 -7.20 5.00 13.75
CA SER A 85 -5.95 4.36 13.32
C SER A 85 -6.25 3.23 12.34
N LEU A 86 -6.74 3.58 11.17
CA LEU A 86 -7.25 2.60 10.18
C LEU A 86 -6.21 1.58 9.74
N ASN A 87 -4.90 1.86 9.89
CA ASN A 87 -3.86 0.86 9.63
C ASN A 87 -4.13 -0.46 10.36
N LYS A 88 -4.67 -0.38 11.56
CA LYS A 88 -4.94 -1.57 12.40
C LYS A 88 -6.02 -2.48 11.82
N TYR A 89 -6.91 -1.92 11.02
CA TYR A 89 -8.14 -2.59 10.58
C TYR A 89 -8.24 -2.74 9.08
N SER A 90 -7.17 -2.49 8.32
CA SER A 90 -7.27 -2.42 6.88
C SER A 90 -6.12 -3.11 6.15
N ILE A 91 -6.38 -3.40 4.89
CA ILE A 91 -5.37 -3.72 3.89
C ILE A 91 -5.18 -2.45 3.06
N GLY A 92 -3.93 -1.98 2.98
CA GLY A 92 -3.60 -0.82 2.16
C GLY A 92 -3.07 -1.26 0.80
N ILE A 93 -3.69 -0.75 -0.26
CA ILE A 93 -3.29 -1.04 -1.63
C ILE A 93 -2.91 0.28 -2.30
N GLU A 94 -1.66 0.39 -2.72
CA GLU A 94 -1.17 1.52 -3.50
C GLU A 94 -1.25 1.19 -4.98
N ILE A 95 -1.83 2.09 -5.76
CA ILE A 95 -1.85 1.97 -7.22
C ILE A 95 -0.90 3.02 -7.77
N ASN A 96 0.08 2.60 -8.58
CA ASN A 96 1.06 3.54 -9.11
C ASN A 96 0.38 4.52 -10.07
N ASN A 97 0.44 5.81 -9.71
CA ASN A 97 -0.11 6.89 -10.50
C ASN A 97 0.46 8.21 -9.98
N PRO A 98 0.93 9.10 -10.85
CA PRO A 98 1.55 10.35 -10.41
C PRO A 98 0.58 11.33 -9.74
N GLY A 99 -0.73 11.21 -9.96
CA GLY A 99 -1.72 12.11 -9.38
C GLY A 99 -1.80 13.45 -10.12
N HIS A 100 -2.63 14.35 -9.61
CA HIS A 100 -2.91 15.61 -10.31
C HIS A 100 -1.70 16.57 -10.37
N GLU A 101 -0.78 16.49 -9.41
CA GLU A 101 0.42 17.32 -9.40
C GLU A 101 1.38 17.03 -10.54
N HIS A 102 1.31 15.83 -11.11
CA HIS A 102 2.20 15.34 -12.17
C HIS A 102 1.43 14.90 -13.41
N SER A 103 0.17 15.29 -13.55
CA SER A 103 -0.77 14.83 -14.57
C SER A 103 -1.14 13.36 -14.39
N TYR A 104 -2.42 13.11 -14.17
CA TYR A 104 -2.92 11.74 -13.99
C TYR A 104 -2.63 10.89 -15.21
N LYS A 105 -2.25 9.65 -14.95
CA LYS A 105 -2.21 8.60 -15.96
C LYS A 105 -3.42 7.70 -15.77
N LYS A 106 -3.80 7.00 -16.83
CA LYS A 106 -4.82 5.97 -16.75
C LYS A 106 -4.31 4.82 -15.88
N PHE A 107 -5.13 4.38 -14.93
CA PHE A 107 -4.77 3.21 -14.12
C PHE A 107 -4.69 1.96 -14.98
N SER A 108 -3.76 1.06 -14.62
CA SER A 108 -3.61 -0.20 -15.31
C SER A 108 -4.84 -1.08 -15.12
N LYS A 109 -5.16 -1.85 -16.15
CA LYS A 109 -6.20 -2.87 -16.06
C LYS A 109 -5.59 -4.15 -15.49
N ILE A 110 -6.27 -4.71 -14.54
CA ILE A 110 -5.83 -5.94 -13.88
C ILE A 110 -6.74 -7.09 -14.29
#